data_39be96eb3dc16304004e714d02c3c0c2
#
_entry.id   39be96eb3dc16304004e714d02c3c0c2
#
_cell.length_a   1.000
_cell.length_b   1.000
_cell.length_c   1.000
_cell.angle_alpha   90.00
_cell.angle_beta   90.00
_cell.angle_gamma   90.00
#
_symmetry.space_group_name_H-M   'P 1'
#
loop_
_entity.id
_entity.type
_entity.pdbx_description
1 polymer ?
#
loop_
_entity_poly.entity_id
_entity_poly.type
_entity_poly.pdbx_seq_one_letter_code
_entity_poly.pdbx_strand_id
1 'polypeptide(L)'
;MTRLQEKYRAEVVPALQQKFQYKNVMEIPRLEKIVINMGLGDCKDNAKALEVAVSELATISGQKPLVTKSKKSIANFKLRAGMSVGAKVTLRGDRMYEFADKLVSIVLPRVRDFRGVSAKAFDGRGNYALGVREQLIFPEIEYDKVEKIRGMEMIFVTTAKTDEEARELLRLLGMPFQQA
;
A
#
# COMPACT_ATOMS: atom_id res chain seq x y z
N MET A 1 17.49 -11.03 4.64
CA MET A 1 16.61 -11.20 3.49
C MET A 1 15.25 -11.62 4.01
N THR A 2 14.16 -11.03 3.54
CA THR A 2 12.80 -11.35 4.03
C THR A 2 12.23 -12.58 3.29
N ARG A 3 11.29 -13.30 3.92
CA ARG A 3 10.64 -14.48 3.33
C ARG A 3 10.09 -14.22 1.92
N LEU A 4 9.40 -13.09 1.74
CA LEU A 4 8.81 -12.74 0.44
C LEU A 4 9.87 -12.38 -0.61
N GLN A 5 11.01 -11.83 -0.20
CA GLN A 5 12.13 -11.55 -1.08
C GLN A 5 12.84 -12.82 -1.54
N GLU A 6 12.96 -13.82 -0.67
CA GLU A 6 13.47 -15.14 -1.02
C GLU A 6 12.53 -15.83 -2.01
N LYS A 7 11.22 -15.81 -1.75
CA LYS A 7 10.20 -16.32 -2.66
C LYS A 7 10.27 -15.62 -4.03
N TYR A 8 10.44 -14.30 -4.04
CA TYR A 8 10.59 -13.56 -5.30
C TYR A 8 11.77 -14.10 -6.13
N ARG A 9 12.93 -14.31 -5.52
CA ARG A 9 14.12 -14.80 -6.23
C ARG A 9 14.01 -16.25 -6.65
N ALA A 10 13.48 -17.11 -5.79
CA ALA A 10 13.44 -18.55 -6.01
C ALA A 10 12.32 -19.00 -6.94
N GLU A 11 11.14 -18.39 -6.86
CA GLU A 11 9.94 -18.84 -7.54
C GLU A 11 9.43 -17.85 -8.59
N VAL A 12 9.34 -16.54 -8.23
CA VAL A 12 8.66 -15.54 -9.06
C VAL A 12 9.49 -15.18 -10.28
N VAL A 13 10.80 -15.00 -10.12
CA VAL A 13 11.71 -14.65 -11.23
C VAL A 13 11.70 -15.70 -12.33
N PRO A 14 11.90 -17.02 -12.05
CA PRO A 14 11.84 -18.06 -13.08
C PRO A 14 10.46 -18.15 -13.75
N ALA A 15 9.38 -18.06 -12.97
CA ALA A 15 8.01 -18.14 -13.48
C ALA A 15 7.69 -16.99 -14.45
N LEU A 16 8.07 -15.76 -14.10
CA LEU A 16 7.87 -14.59 -14.97
C LEU A 16 8.72 -14.69 -16.24
N GLN A 17 9.97 -15.15 -16.11
CA GLN A 17 10.86 -15.33 -17.26
C GLN A 17 10.29 -16.35 -18.24
N GLN A 18 9.76 -17.45 -17.75
CA GLN A 18 9.14 -18.48 -18.57
C GLN A 18 7.86 -17.97 -19.27
N LYS A 19 7.02 -17.22 -18.54
CA LYS A 19 5.73 -16.76 -19.05
C LYS A 19 5.85 -15.66 -20.10
N PHE A 20 6.71 -14.66 -19.85
CA PHE A 20 6.86 -13.48 -20.72
C PHE A 20 8.09 -13.53 -21.62
N GLN A 21 8.94 -14.56 -21.50
CA GLN A 21 10.12 -14.80 -22.35
C GLN A 21 11.07 -13.59 -22.42
N TYR A 22 11.37 -12.97 -21.26
CA TYR A 22 12.30 -11.86 -21.20
C TYR A 22 13.70 -12.25 -21.71
N LYS A 23 14.30 -11.39 -22.52
CA LYS A 23 15.65 -11.59 -23.05
C LYS A 23 16.73 -11.38 -22.00
N ASN A 24 16.47 -10.51 -21.04
CA ASN A 24 17.40 -10.17 -19.96
C ASN A 24 16.73 -10.33 -18.59
N VAL A 25 17.42 -10.93 -17.64
CA VAL A 25 16.97 -11.07 -16.25
C VAL A 25 16.66 -9.73 -15.60
N MET A 26 17.34 -8.65 -16.01
CA MET A 26 17.12 -7.30 -15.51
C MET A 26 15.81 -6.64 -15.98
N GLU A 27 15.14 -7.22 -16.98
CA GLU A 27 13.83 -6.75 -17.46
C GLU A 27 12.68 -7.30 -16.63
N ILE A 28 12.93 -8.34 -15.83
CA ILE A 28 11.90 -9.00 -15.03
C ILE A 28 11.31 -7.99 -14.02
N PRO A 29 9.99 -7.83 -13.98
CA PRO A 29 9.35 -6.88 -13.09
C PRO A 29 9.58 -7.23 -11.62
N ARG A 30 9.79 -6.18 -10.82
CA ARG A 30 9.97 -6.26 -9.36
C ARG A 30 9.21 -5.15 -8.66
N LEU A 31 8.94 -5.33 -7.38
CA LEU A 31 8.46 -4.25 -6.52
C LEU A 31 9.57 -3.20 -6.35
N GLU A 32 9.23 -1.94 -6.58
CA GLU A 32 10.13 -0.80 -6.36
C GLU A 32 9.89 -0.12 -5.02
N LYS A 33 8.62 0.13 -4.72
CA LYS A 33 8.18 0.76 -3.46
C LYS A 33 6.71 0.47 -3.20
N ILE A 34 6.30 0.60 -1.93
CA ILE A 34 4.90 0.68 -1.53
C ILE A 34 4.67 2.04 -0.91
N VAL A 35 3.67 2.76 -1.39
CA VAL A 35 3.25 4.05 -0.83
C VAL A 35 1.94 3.85 -0.10
N ILE A 36 1.92 4.17 1.19
CA ILE A 36 0.71 4.15 2.01
C ILE A 36 0.28 5.59 2.22
N ASN A 37 -0.95 5.92 1.90
CA ASN A 37 -1.51 7.24 2.06
C ASN A 37 -2.78 7.17 2.92
N MET A 38 -2.89 8.09 3.86
CA MET A 38 -4.09 8.31 4.67
C MET A 38 -4.56 9.75 4.50
N GLY A 39 -5.80 9.92 4.01
CA GLY A 39 -6.43 11.23 3.89
C GLY A 39 -6.94 11.71 5.25
N LEU A 40 -6.47 12.86 5.72
CA LEU A 40 -6.78 13.44 7.02
C LEU A 40 -7.41 14.84 6.90
N GLY A 41 -8.15 15.05 5.82
CA GLY A 41 -8.80 16.33 5.57
C GLY A 41 -9.85 16.75 6.62
N ASP A 42 -10.37 15.79 7.38
CA ASP A 42 -11.25 16.00 8.53
C ASP A 42 -10.51 16.47 9.80
N CYS A 43 -9.20 16.25 9.87
CA CYS A 43 -8.35 16.64 11.01
C CYS A 43 -7.67 17.99 10.83
N LYS A 44 -7.99 18.73 9.77
CA LYS A 44 -7.32 20.01 9.45
C LYS A 44 -7.37 21.03 10.59
N ASP A 45 -8.45 21.03 11.37
CA ASP A 45 -8.68 21.96 12.49
C ASP A 45 -8.36 21.31 13.86
N ASN A 46 -7.97 20.04 13.89
CA ASN A 46 -7.67 19.28 15.12
C ASN A 46 -6.28 18.63 15.04
N ALA A 47 -5.28 19.32 15.57
CA ALA A 47 -3.89 18.85 15.60
C ALA A 47 -3.73 17.53 16.37
N LYS A 48 -4.48 17.32 17.46
CA LYS A 48 -4.41 16.11 18.27
C LYS A 48 -4.89 14.89 17.49
N ALA A 49 -6.01 14.99 16.78
CA ALA A 49 -6.52 13.90 15.95
C ALA A 49 -5.58 13.60 14.77
N LEU A 50 -4.86 14.61 14.26
CA LEU A 50 -3.82 14.42 13.25
C LEU A 50 -2.63 13.61 13.82
N GLU A 51 -2.16 13.97 15.01
CA GLU A 51 -1.04 13.27 15.67
C GLU A 51 -1.37 11.81 15.96
N VAL A 52 -2.58 11.52 16.42
CA VAL A 52 -3.06 10.14 16.64
C VAL A 52 -3.03 9.36 15.33
N ALA A 53 -3.61 9.87 14.23
CA ALA A 53 -3.63 9.21 12.95
C ALA A 53 -2.22 8.99 12.36
N VAL A 54 -1.31 9.94 12.56
CA VAL A 54 0.10 9.81 12.16
C VAL A 54 0.80 8.73 12.99
N SER A 55 0.53 8.64 14.28
CA SER A 55 1.06 7.60 15.15
C SER A 55 0.56 6.21 14.77
N GLU A 56 -0.74 6.07 14.48
CA GLU A 56 -1.33 4.82 13.97
C GLU A 56 -0.64 4.37 12.68
N LEU A 57 -0.48 5.28 11.71
CA LEU A 57 0.21 4.99 10.46
C LEU A 57 1.69 4.63 10.68
N ALA A 58 2.36 5.25 11.66
CA ALA A 58 3.73 4.88 12.04
C ALA A 58 3.80 3.45 12.58
N THR A 59 2.84 3.06 13.42
CA THR A 59 2.75 1.72 14.00
C THR A 59 2.50 0.67 12.90
N ILE A 60 1.59 0.95 11.96
CA ILE A 60 1.28 0.05 10.84
C ILE A 60 2.48 -0.14 9.91
N SER A 61 3.18 0.94 9.59
CA SER A 61 4.26 0.92 8.59
C SER A 61 5.65 0.61 9.15
N GLY A 62 5.83 0.74 10.47
CA GLY A 62 7.14 0.67 11.12
C GLY A 62 8.09 1.82 10.75
N GLN A 63 7.58 2.89 10.14
CA GLN A 63 8.34 4.04 9.68
C GLN A 63 7.60 5.34 9.96
N LYS A 64 8.33 6.41 10.32
CA LYS A 64 7.75 7.73 10.57
C LYS A 64 7.07 8.29 9.32
N PRO A 65 5.76 8.61 9.36
CA PRO A 65 5.03 9.18 8.25
C PRO A 65 5.45 10.63 7.97
N LEU A 66 5.31 11.01 6.70
CA LEU A 66 5.41 12.40 6.28
C LEU A 66 4.01 13.02 6.27
N VAL A 67 3.80 14.06 7.06
CA VAL A 67 2.56 14.85 7.02
C VAL A 67 2.54 15.67 5.73
N THR A 68 1.48 15.50 4.94
CA THR A 68 1.30 16.21 3.68
C THR A 68 0.50 17.48 3.91
N LYS A 69 0.98 18.59 3.36
CA LYS A 69 0.39 19.92 3.50
C LYS A 69 -0.23 20.41 2.20
N SER A 70 -1.30 21.17 2.30
CA SER A 70 -1.93 21.81 1.15
C SER A 70 -0.99 22.82 0.50
N LYS A 71 -0.85 22.74 -0.83
CA LYS A 71 -0.03 23.68 -1.61
C LYS A 71 -0.76 24.99 -1.95
N LYS A 72 -2.10 24.93 -2.06
CA LYS A 72 -2.93 26.07 -2.46
C LYS A 72 -4.08 26.25 -1.46
N SER A 73 -4.55 27.50 -1.34
CA SER A 73 -5.76 27.81 -0.60
C SER A 73 -6.98 27.55 -1.49
N ILE A 74 -7.97 26.80 -0.98
CA ILE A 74 -9.20 26.45 -1.71
C ILE A 74 -10.37 26.73 -0.78
N ALA A 75 -11.15 27.77 -1.07
CA ALA A 75 -12.24 28.25 -0.22
C ALA A 75 -13.35 27.20 -0.02
N ASN A 76 -13.74 26.49 -1.09
CA ASN A 76 -14.79 25.46 -1.05
C ASN A 76 -14.48 24.33 -0.06
N PHE A 77 -13.20 23.98 0.10
CA PHE A 77 -12.76 22.96 1.06
C PHE A 77 -12.31 23.54 2.41
N LYS A 78 -12.44 24.86 2.60
CA LYS A 78 -11.95 25.57 3.80
C LYS A 78 -10.49 25.26 4.07
N LEU A 79 -9.67 25.21 3.01
CA LEU A 79 -8.23 24.94 3.07
C LEU A 79 -7.43 26.21 2.84
N ARG A 80 -6.37 26.37 3.65
CA ARG A 80 -5.33 27.38 3.43
C ARG A 80 -4.02 26.69 3.08
N ALA A 81 -3.19 27.34 2.31
CA ALA A 81 -1.84 26.86 2.02
C ALA A 81 -1.08 26.60 3.33
N GLY A 82 -0.40 25.45 3.41
CA GLY A 82 0.32 25.00 4.61
C GLY A 82 -0.49 24.18 5.61
N MET A 83 -1.81 24.08 5.49
CA MET A 83 -2.62 23.21 6.36
C MET A 83 -2.34 21.73 6.09
N SER A 84 -2.29 20.93 7.16
CA SER A 84 -2.10 19.48 7.07
C SER A 84 -3.37 18.81 6.52
N VAL A 85 -3.23 17.99 5.50
CA VAL A 85 -4.37 17.36 4.80
C VAL A 85 -4.27 15.84 4.72
N GLY A 86 -3.13 15.26 5.10
CA GLY A 86 -2.92 13.82 5.07
C GLY A 86 -1.57 13.41 5.62
N ALA A 87 -1.34 12.10 5.63
CA ALA A 87 -0.06 11.51 5.97
C ALA A 87 0.28 10.42 4.97
N LYS A 88 1.55 10.29 4.61
CA LYS A 88 2.03 9.24 3.71
C LYS A 88 3.32 8.60 4.20
N VAL A 89 3.50 7.34 3.85
CA VAL A 89 4.74 6.59 4.05
C VAL A 89 5.15 5.97 2.73
N THR A 90 6.46 5.97 2.47
CA THR A 90 7.02 5.25 1.31
C THR A 90 7.97 4.18 1.84
N LEU A 91 7.62 2.93 1.62
CA LEU A 91 8.41 1.76 2.02
C LEU A 91 9.23 1.25 0.83
N ARG A 92 10.50 0.90 1.10
CA ARG A 92 11.45 0.34 0.13
C ARG A 92 12.28 -0.78 0.76
N GLY A 93 12.92 -1.58 -0.08
CA GLY A 93 13.81 -2.66 0.37
C GLY A 93 13.13 -3.68 1.26
N ASP A 94 13.78 -4.12 2.30
CA ASP A 94 13.30 -5.18 3.20
C ASP A 94 11.98 -4.81 3.87
N ARG A 95 11.83 -3.57 4.35
CA ARG A 95 10.56 -3.08 4.96
C ARG A 95 9.37 -3.15 4.01
N MET A 96 9.59 -2.91 2.73
CA MET A 96 8.55 -3.04 1.70
C MET A 96 8.08 -4.49 1.57
N TYR A 97 9.01 -5.45 1.52
CA TYR A 97 8.68 -6.87 1.42
C TYR A 97 8.02 -7.41 2.69
N GLU A 98 8.49 -6.97 3.87
CA GLU A 98 7.86 -7.33 5.17
C GLU A 98 6.43 -6.80 5.26
N PHE A 99 6.21 -5.56 4.85
CA PHE A 99 4.86 -4.98 4.82
C PHE A 99 3.96 -5.70 3.81
N ALA A 100 4.45 -6.02 2.60
CA ALA A 100 3.70 -6.78 1.61
C ALA A 100 3.32 -8.17 2.11
N ASP A 101 4.25 -8.88 2.75
CA ASP A 101 4.00 -10.20 3.33
C ASP A 101 2.96 -10.13 4.45
N LYS A 102 3.09 -9.19 5.39
CA LYS A 102 2.11 -8.95 6.43
C LYS A 102 0.73 -8.64 5.87
N LEU A 103 0.66 -7.77 4.85
CA LEU A 103 -0.60 -7.39 4.22
C LEU A 103 -1.31 -8.59 3.60
N VAL A 104 -0.59 -9.38 2.81
CA VAL A 104 -1.17 -10.53 2.09
C VAL A 104 -1.50 -11.68 3.02
N SER A 105 -0.61 -12.01 3.97
CA SER A 105 -0.73 -13.21 4.80
C SER A 105 -1.61 -13.02 6.03
N ILE A 106 -1.66 -11.80 6.60
CA ILE A 106 -2.30 -11.54 7.89
C ILE A 106 -3.47 -10.56 7.75
N VAL A 107 -3.26 -9.43 7.09
CA VAL A 107 -4.20 -8.30 7.10
C VAL A 107 -5.40 -8.55 6.19
N LEU A 108 -5.17 -8.94 4.93
CA LEU A 108 -6.26 -9.17 3.97
C LEU A 108 -7.23 -10.27 4.40
N PRO A 109 -6.80 -11.42 4.96
CA PRO A 109 -7.74 -12.43 5.47
C PRO A 109 -8.63 -11.95 6.63
N ARG A 110 -8.24 -10.91 7.34
CA ARG A 110 -9.02 -10.30 8.45
C ARG A 110 -10.07 -9.30 7.99
N VAL A 111 -10.05 -8.91 6.72
CA VAL A 111 -11.06 -8.00 6.16
C VAL A 111 -12.43 -8.71 6.19
N ARG A 112 -13.44 -8.02 6.74
CA ARG A 112 -14.82 -8.54 6.80
C ARG A 112 -15.33 -8.82 5.38
N ASP A 113 -15.96 -9.99 5.18
CA ASP A 113 -16.50 -10.43 3.89
C ASP A 113 -15.52 -10.38 2.72
N PHE A 114 -14.25 -10.71 3.00
CA PHE A 114 -13.20 -10.68 2.01
C PHE A 114 -13.45 -11.68 0.88
N ARG A 115 -13.56 -11.18 -0.36
CA ARG A 115 -13.75 -11.97 -1.58
C ARG A 115 -12.60 -11.85 -2.57
N GLY A 116 -11.45 -11.35 -2.11
CA GLY A 116 -10.31 -11.02 -2.95
C GLY A 116 -10.23 -9.52 -3.28
N VAL A 117 -9.07 -9.11 -3.79
CA VAL A 117 -8.83 -7.73 -4.20
C VAL A 117 -9.14 -7.53 -5.68
N SER A 118 -9.53 -6.32 -6.07
CA SER A 118 -9.90 -6.00 -7.45
C SER A 118 -8.75 -6.27 -8.43
N ALA A 119 -9.01 -7.03 -9.47
CA ALA A 119 -8.05 -7.25 -10.54
C ALA A 119 -7.96 -6.09 -11.56
N LYS A 120 -8.79 -5.04 -11.40
CA LYS A 120 -8.90 -3.90 -12.33
C LYS A 120 -8.26 -2.61 -11.82
N ALA A 121 -7.69 -2.62 -10.61
CA ALA A 121 -7.15 -1.42 -9.96
C ALA A 121 -5.69 -1.13 -10.35
N PHE A 122 -5.35 -1.33 -11.62
CA PHE A 122 -4.08 -0.97 -12.23
C PHE A 122 -4.19 0.37 -12.96
N ASP A 123 -3.06 1.07 -13.10
CA ASP A 123 -2.99 2.42 -13.69
C ASP A 123 -2.64 2.44 -15.19
N GLY A 124 -2.52 1.29 -15.85
CA GLY A 124 -2.07 1.16 -17.25
C GLY A 124 -0.55 1.14 -17.41
N ARG A 125 0.21 1.28 -16.33
CA ARG A 125 1.69 1.30 -16.31
C ARG A 125 2.30 0.31 -15.32
N GLY A 126 1.51 -0.69 -14.91
CA GLY A 126 1.98 -1.73 -14.01
C GLY A 126 2.02 -1.36 -12.53
N ASN A 127 1.38 -0.29 -12.11
CA ASN A 127 1.19 0.01 -10.69
C ASN A 127 -0.21 -0.40 -10.23
N TYR A 128 -0.32 -0.83 -8.98
CA TYR A 128 -1.56 -1.35 -8.40
C TYR A 128 -1.96 -0.56 -7.17
N ALA A 129 -3.23 -0.14 -7.10
CA ALA A 129 -3.79 0.58 -5.97
C ALA A 129 -4.77 -0.30 -5.18
N LEU A 130 -4.58 -0.39 -3.86
CA LEU A 130 -5.42 -1.12 -2.93
C LEU A 130 -5.96 -0.17 -1.88
N GLY A 131 -7.29 0.03 -1.88
CA GLY A 131 -7.98 0.78 -0.84
C GLY A 131 -8.47 -0.12 0.28
N VAL A 132 -8.24 0.30 1.52
CA VAL A 132 -8.77 -0.33 2.74
C VAL A 132 -9.63 0.68 3.47
N ARG A 133 -10.80 0.24 3.94
CA ARG A 133 -11.78 1.13 4.59
C ARG A 133 -11.50 1.39 6.06
N GLU A 134 -10.82 0.47 6.74
CA GLU A 134 -10.64 0.46 8.18
C GLU A 134 -9.20 0.13 8.55
N GLN A 135 -8.56 0.93 9.40
CA GLN A 135 -7.23 0.63 9.94
C GLN A 135 -7.24 -0.51 10.96
N LEU A 136 -8.41 -0.87 11.48
CA LEU A 136 -8.59 -1.93 12.49
C LEU A 136 -8.24 -3.34 12.00
N ILE A 137 -8.12 -3.54 10.68
CA ILE A 137 -7.68 -4.82 10.11
C ILE A 137 -6.22 -5.13 10.44
N PHE A 138 -5.42 -4.10 10.74
CA PHE A 138 -4.03 -4.27 11.15
C PHE A 138 -3.97 -4.72 12.61
N PRO A 139 -3.28 -5.85 12.91
CA PRO A 139 -3.22 -6.41 14.26
C PRO A 139 -2.51 -5.51 15.27
N GLU A 140 -1.69 -4.58 14.79
CA GLU A 140 -0.95 -3.63 15.63
C GLU A 140 -1.83 -2.51 16.18
N ILE A 141 -3.03 -2.33 15.65
CA ILE A 141 -3.95 -1.28 16.07
C ILE A 141 -4.94 -1.84 17.11
N GLU A 142 -4.88 -1.27 18.32
CA GLU A 142 -5.79 -1.63 19.40
C GLU A 142 -7.11 -0.87 19.23
N TYR A 143 -8.24 -1.60 19.24
CA TYR A 143 -9.58 -1.05 19.06
C TYR A 143 -9.90 0.07 20.06
N ASP A 144 -9.52 -0.10 21.31
CA ASP A 144 -9.84 0.83 22.40
C ASP A 144 -9.10 2.18 22.28
N LYS A 145 -8.04 2.25 21.48
CA LYS A 145 -7.24 3.46 21.28
C LYS A 145 -7.65 4.25 20.04
N VAL A 146 -8.53 3.70 19.21
CA VAL A 146 -8.95 4.32 17.95
C VAL A 146 -10.10 5.29 18.18
N GLU A 147 -9.83 6.59 18.01
CA GLU A 147 -10.87 7.62 18.12
C GLU A 147 -11.82 7.64 16.93
N LYS A 148 -11.32 7.32 15.72
CA LYS A 148 -12.09 7.34 14.49
C LYS A 148 -11.59 6.29 13.50
N ILE A 149 -12.52 5.55 12.91
CA ILE A 149 -12.23 4.63 11.81
C ILE A 149 -11.82 5.44 10.56
N ARG A 150 -10.67 5.09 9.99
CA ARG A 150 -10.07 5.75 8.82
C ARG A 150 -9.67 4.74 7.79
N GLY A 151 -9.94 5.06 6.54
CA GLY A 151 -9.42 4.33 5.41
C GLY A 151 -8.01 4.75 5.05
N MET A 152 -7.33 3.89 4.30
CA MET A 152 -6.04 4.18 3.70
C MET A 152 -5.91 3.55 2.33
N GLU A 153 -5.03 4.10 1.52
CA GLU A 153 -4.70 3.61 0.20
C GLU A 153 -3.25 3.15 0.17
N MET A 154 -3.03 1.98 -0.40
CA MET A 154 -1.71 1.38 -0.57
C MET A 154 -1.43 1.21 -2.05
N ILE A 155 -0.38 1.86 -2.54
CA ILE A 155 0.01 1.83 -3.94
C ILE A 155 1.28 0.99 -4.07
N PHE A 156 1.18 -0.12 -4.79
CA PHE A 156 2.29 -0.98 -5.16
C PHE A 156 2.88 -0.47 -6.47
N VAL A 157 4.05 0.11 -6.38
CA VAL A 157 4.79 0.59 -7.55
C VAL A 157 5.76 -0.51 -7.98
N THR A 158 5.65 -0.90 -9.26
CA THR A 158 6.48 -1.95 -9.84
C THR A 158 7.31 -1.40 -10.99
N THR A 159 8.28 -2.18 -11.46
CA THR A 159 9.05 -1.89 -12.66
C THR A 159 8.44 -2.51 -13.92
N ALA A 160 7.25 -3.12 -13.83
CA ALA A 160 6.53 -3.68 -14.95
C ALA A 160 6.17 -2.58 -15.98
N LYS A 161 6.18 -2.95 -17.24
CA LYS A 161 5.80 -2.05 -18.34
C LYS A 161 4.30 -2.12 -18.63
N THR A 162 3.67 -3.25 -18.33
CA THR A 162 2.24 -3.50 -18.58
C THR A 162 1.53 -3.97 -17.31
N ASP A 163 0.22 -3.79 -17.27
CA ASP A 163 -0.62 -4.24 -16.15
C ASP A 163 -0.67 -5.77 -16.04
N GLU A 164 -0.51 -6.47 -17.15
CA GLU A 164 -0.48 -7.93 -17.18
C GLU A 164 0.76 -8.48 -16.47
N GLU A 165 1.93 -7.90 -16.74
CA GLU A 165 3.18 -8.24 -16.05
C GLU A 165 3.08 -7.99 -14.55
N ALA A 166 2.55 -6.82 -14.17
CA ALA A 166 2.37 -6.44 -12.77
C ALA A 166 1.35 -7.33 -12.04
N ARG A 167 0.26 -7.69 -12.70
CA ARG A 167 -0.75 -8.60 -12.16
C ARG A 167 -0.15 -9.98 -11.87
N GLU A 168 0.61 -10.50 -12.82
CA GLU A 168 1.27 -11.80 -12.64
C GLU A 168 2.32 -11.75 -11.53
N LEU A 169 3.13 -10.69 -11.48
CA LEU A 169 4.07 -10.46 -10.39
C LEU A 169 3.37 -10.48 -9.03
N LEU A 170 2.32 -9.69 -8.84
CA LEU A 170 1.58 -9.60 -7.58
C LEU A 170 0.87 -10.93 -7.24
N ARG A 171 0.32 -11.63 -8.24
CA ARG A 171 -0.30 -12.96 -8.07
C ARG A 171 0.71 -13.98 -7.54
N LEU A 172 1.89 -14.04 -8.13
CA LEU A 172 2.95 -14.96 -7.70
C LEU A 172 3.51 -14.60 -6.31
N LEU A 173 3.51 -13.33 -5.95
CA LEU A 173 3.84 -12.89 -4.58
C LEU A 173 2.76 -13.26 -3.56
N GLY A 174 1.56 -13.69 -4.02
CA GLY A 174 0.48 -14.18 -3.18
C GLY A 174 -0.71 -13.23 -3.04
N MET A 175 -0.79 -12.16 -3.83
CA MET A 175 -1.93 -11.24 -3.79
C MET A 175 -3.22 -11.98 -4.20
N PRO A 176 -4.26 -12.01 -3.35
CA PRO A 176 -5.49 -12.75 -3.59
C PRO A 176 -6.44 -11.94 -4.47
N PHE A 177 -6.24 -11.94 -5.79
CA PHE A 177 -7.16 -11.30 -6.72
C PHE A 177 -8.50 -12.03 -6.79
N GLN A 178 -9.58 -11.28 -6.97
CA GLN A 178 -10.89 -11.84 -7.28
C GLN A 178 -10.82 -12.64 -8.58
N GLN A 179 -11.32 -13.86 -8.54
CA GLN A 179 -11.56 -14.62 -9.76
C GLN A 179 -12.73 -13.97 -10.50
N ALA A 180 -12.52 -13.71 -11.80
CA ALA A 180 -13.55 -13.14 -12.68
C ALA A 180 -14.66 -14.13 -12.94
#